data_f00f8b03c351ceb1dfba71cb69191fdb
#
_entry.id   f00f8b03c351ceb1dfba71cb69191fdb
#
_cell.length_a   1.000
_cell.length_b   1.000
_cell.length_c   1.000
_cell.angle_alpha   90.00
_cell.angle_beta   90.00
_cell.angle_gamma   90.00
#
_symmetry.space_group_name_H-M   'P 1'
#
loop_
_entity.id
_entity.type
_entity.pdbx_description
1 polymer ?
#
loop_
_entity_poly.entity_id
_entity_poly.type
_entity_poly.pdbx_seq_one_letter_code
_entity_poly.pdbx_strand_id
1 'polypeptide(L)'
;MKRLAFGLAVVASAGVGAAPTAVAQPMVGTAVYVQIRQSFAPVDGDDQCVGTATLEPVRRGSSVVLSEGATATDSPKVAVGRFYRSRLRDGVCEALYITSAPIKPTFNVQFAGPGGELSPTFGPTPSEPVTYQPGIEQIVRVGI
;
A
#
# COMPACT_ATOMS: atom_id res chain seq x y z
N MET A 1 -64.02 2.46 -9.15
CA MET A 1 -63.37 2.43 -9.21
C MET A 1 -62.19 2.48 -9.05
N LYS A 2 -61.42 2.41 -8.90
CA LYS A 2 -60.57 2.42 -8.84
C LYS A 2 -59.42 2.28 -8.84
N ARG A 3 -58.98 2.16 -8.84
CA ARG A 3 -58.08 1.97 -8.87
C ARG A 3 -56.98 2.07 -8.88
N LEU A 4 -56.53 2.03 -8.78
CA LEU A 4 -55.54 2.01 -8.78
C LEU A 4 -54.40 2.14 -8.69
N ALA A 5 -54.31 2.28 -8.64
CA ALA A 5 -53.29 2.45 -8.54
C ALA A 5 -52.25 2.18 -8.29
N PHE A 6 -51.94 1.96 -8.29
CA PHE A 6 -51.03 1.65 -8.07
C PHE A 6 -49.93 1.70 -8.41
N GLY A 7 -49.72 1.73 -8.55
CA GLY A 7 -48.69 1.67 -8.80
C GLY A 7 -47.67 2.00 -8.56
N LEU A 8 -47.62 2.23 -8.33
CA LEU A 8 -46.69 2.52 -8.16
C LEU A 8 -45.57 2.42 -7.80
N ALA A 9 -45.75 2.31 -7.63
CA ALA A 9 -44.83 2.21 -7.35
C ALA A 9 -43.76 2.12 -7.40
N VAL A 10 -43.79 2.01 -7.37
CA VAL A 10 -42.88 1.78 -7.40
C VAL A 10 -41.79 2.08 -7.64
N VAL A 11 -41.92 2.17 -7.77
CA VAL A 11 -41.07 2.24 -8.08
C VAL A 11 -40.00 2.58 -7.77
N ALA A 12 -40.19 2.80 -7.57
CA ALA A 12 -39.29 3.12 -7.31
C ALA A 12 -38.37 2.78 -6.94
N SER A 13 -38.51 2.42 -6.75
CA SER A 13 -37.68 1.91 -6.33
C SER A 13 -36.75 1.86 -6.90
N ALA A 14 -36.93 1.98 -7.23
CA ALA A 14 -36.16 1.67 -7.70
C ALA A 14 -35.17 2.10 -7.67
N GLY A 15 -35.24 2.51 -7.61
CA GLY A 15 -34.25 2.74 -7.66
C GLY A 15 -33.44 2.74 -6.99
N VAL A 16 -33.68 2.74 -6.70
CA VAL A 16 -33.07 2.59 -5.90
C VAL A 16 -32.06 2.08 -6.06
N GLY A 17 -32.28 1.48 -6.33
CA GLY A 17 -31.26 0.85 -6.30
C GLY A 17 -30.19 1.27 -6.77
N ALA A 18 -30.35 1.77 -7.40
CA ALA A 18 -29.29 2.11 -7.90
C ALA A 18 -28.33 2.53 -7.11
N ALA A 19 -28.46 2.56 -6.37
CA ALA A 19 -27.66 3.07 -5.66
C ALA A 19 -26.44 2.67 -5.58
N PRO A 20 -26.14 2.13 -5.09
CA PRO A 20 -25.01 1.87 -4.55
C PRO A 20 -24.01 1.42 -5.37
N THR A 21 -23.75 1.85 -6.26
CA THR A 21 -22.80 1.31 -6.98
C THR A 21 -21.52 1.85 -6.62
N ALA A 22 -20.89 1.25 -5.82
CA ALA A 22 -19.49 1.54 -5.56
C ALA A 22 -18.69 1.05 -6.75
N VAL A 23 -18.02 1.92 -7.39
CA VAL A 23 -17.09 1.53 -8.43
C VAL A 23 -15.74 1.26 -7.78
N ALA A 24 -15.27 0.04 -7.90
CA ALA A 24 -13.97 -0.32 -7.39
C ALA A 24 -12.88 0.48 -8.12
N GLN A 25 -11.93 1.00 -7.39
CA GLN A 25 -10.80 1.67 -8.00
C GLN A 25 -9.90 0.65 -8.68
N PRO A 26 -9.38 0.96 -9.85
CA PRO A 26 -8.44 0.06 -10.49
C PRO A 26 -7.17 -0.08 -9.68
N MET A 27 -6.65 -1.27 -9.62
CA MET A 27 -5.41 -1.57 -8.94
C MET A 27 -4.29 -1.56 -9.96
N VAL A 28 -3.19 -0.94 -9.62
CA VAL A 28 -2.02 -0.86 -10.50
C VAL A 28 -0.78 -1.41 -9.83
N GLY A 29 0.16 -1.88 -10.60
CA GLY A 29 1.44 -2.32 -10.10
C GLY A 29 2.14 -1.20 -9.36
N THR A 30 2.53 -1.45 -8.12
CA THR A 30 3.08 -0.45 -7.22
C THR A 30 4.38 -0.96 -6.60
N ALA A 31 5.42 -0.16 -6.70
CA ALA A 31 6.70 -0.44 -6.06
C ALA A 31 6.86 0.46 -4.84
N VAL A 32 7.26 -0.12 -3.72
CA VAL A 32 7.55 0.65 -2.50
C VAL A 32 9.05 0.53 -2.24
N TYR A 33 9.77 1.64 -2.34
CA TYR A 33 11.19 1.69 -2.05
C TYR A 33 11.39 2.29 -0.66
N VAL A 34 12.10 1.56 0.18
CA VAL A 34 12.41 2.00 1.53
C VAL A 34 13.89 2.30 1.58
N GLN A 35 14.24 3.53 1.91
CA GLN A 35 15.64 3.95 2.03
C GLN A 35 15.98 4.16 3.49
N ILE A 36 16.78 3.24 4.04
CA ILE A 36 17.16 3.26 5.44
C ILE A 36 18.59 3.77 5.55
N ARG A 37 18.78 4.85 6.26
CA ARG A 37 20.10 5.48 6.38
C ARG A 37 20.88 5.08 7.61
N GLN A 38 20.22 4.65 8.67
CA GLN A 38 20.91 4.35 9.94
C GLN A 38 20.55 3.00 10.54
N SER A 39 19.29 2.67 10.59
CA SER A 39 18.84 1.46 11.29
C SER A 39 18.85 0.24 10.39
N PHE A 40 20.02 -0.15 9.93
CA PHE A 40 20.18 -1.35 9.11
C PHE A 40 21.54 -2.02 9.40
N ALA A 41 21.65 -3.27 8.97
CA ALA A 41 22.89 -4.02 9.03
C ALA A 41 23.12 -4.70 7.66
N PRO A 42 24.39 -4.78 7.23
CA PRO A 42 24.69 -5.52 6.01
C PRO A 42 24.54 -7.02 6.26
N VAL A 43 24.16 -7.75 5.24
CA VAL A 43 24.09 -9.20 5.27
C VAL A 43 24.67 -9.76 3.98
N ASP A 44 25.12 -11.01 4.02
CA ASP A 44 25.64 -11.69 2.84
C ASP A 44 24.49 -12.42 2.14
N GLY A 45 24.56 -12.47 0.82
CA GLY A 45 23.58 -13.21 0.03
C GLY A 45 22.91 -12.34 -1.01
N ASP A 46 21.74 -12.78 -1.49
CA ASP A 46 21.00 -12.07 -2.51
C ASP A 46 20.45 -10.74 -1.95
N ASP A 47 20.10 -10.72 -0.68
CA ASP A 47 19.75 -9.48 0.00
C ASP A 47 21.02 -8.93 0.65
N GLN A 48 21.25 -7.65 0.51
CA GLN A 48 22.51 -7.03 0.96
C GLN A 48 22.41 -6.36 2.31
N CYS A 49 21.22 -6.11 2.79
CA CYS A 49 21.00 -5.47 4.08
C CYS A 49 19.63 -5.83 4.65
N VAL A 50 19.50 -5.65 5.94
CA VAL A 50 18.22 -5.83 6.66
C VAL A 50 18.03 -4.69 7.62
N GLY A 51 16.79 -4.35 7.92
CA GLY A 51 16.49 -3.34 8.92
C GLY A 51 16.84 -3.83 10.32
N THR A 52 17.10 -2.89 11.21
CA THR A 52 17.39 -3.16 12.62
C THR A 52 16.55 -2.23 13.50
N ALA A 53 16.54 -2.49 14.80
CA ALA A 53 15.78 -1.72 15.78
C ALA A 53 14.29 -1.68 15.37
N THR A 54 13.69 -0.52 15.28
CA THR A 54 12.28 -0.40 14.91
C THR A 54 12.01 -0.81 13.48
N LEU A 55 13.04 -0.97 12.65
CA LEU A 55 12.93 -1.40 11.26
C LEU A 55 13.30 -2.88 11.09
N GLU A 56 13.42 -3.62 12.17
CA GLU A 56 13.67 -5.06 12.10
C GLU A 56 12.69 -5.81 11.18
N PRO A 57 11.42 -5.41 11.07
CA PRO A 57 10.52 -6.05 10.11
C PRO A 57 10.96 -5.96 8.65
N VAL A 58 11.85 -5.02 8.29
CA VAL A 58 12.24 -4.84 6.89
C VAL A 58 13.29 -5.88 6.51
N ARG A 59 12.83 -7.01 6.03
CA ARG A 59 13.67 -8.16 5.65
C ARG A 59 12.87 -9.13 4.78
N ARG A 60 13.57 -10.12 4.23
CA ARG A 60 12.93 -11.15 3.42
C ARG A 60 11.85 -11.87 4.23
N GLY A 61 10.73 -12.12 3.59
CA GLY A 61 9.57 -12.72 4.23
C GLY A 61 8.62 -11.70 4.84
N SER A 62 8.98 -10.42 4.83
CA SER A 62 8.11 -9.38 5.37
C SER A 62 7.12 -8.87 4.34
N SER A 63 6.15 -8.12 4.82
CA SER A 63 5.14 -7.46 4.01
C SER A 63 5.15 -5.97 4.26
N VAL A 64 4.68 -5.22 3.27
CA VAL A 64 4.39 -3.81 3.44
C VAL A 64 2.89 -3.63 3.42
N VAL A 65 2.37 -2.83 4.31
CA VAL A 65 0.94 -2.51 4.38
C VAL A 65 0.78 -1.06 4.01
N LEU A 66 0.00 -0.81 2.97
CA LEU A 66 -0.35 0.54 2.54
C LEU A 66 -1.75 0.86 3.03
N SER A 67 -1.91 2.02 3.62
CA SER A 67 -3.21 2.50 4.08
C SER A 67 -3.41 3.93 3.62
N GLU A 68 -4.67 4.38 3.62
CA GLU A 68 -4.96 5.75 3.23
C GLU A 68 -5.47 6.51 4.44
N GLY A 69 -5.50 7.81 4.32
CA GLY A 69 -6.01 8.67 5.37
C GLY A 69 -4.97 9.67 5.84
N ALA A 70 -5.44 10.64 6.59
CA ALA A 70 -4.59 11.73 7.06
C ALA A 70 -3.78 11.35 8.29
N THR A 71 -4.16 10.29 8.98
CA THR A 71 -3.47 9.86 10.20
C THR A 71 -2.99 8.43 10.04
N ALA A 72 -1.95 8.09 10.75
CA ALA A 72 -1.41 6.75 10.73
C ALA A 72 -2.28 5.74 11.50
N THR A 73 -3.18 6.22 12.32
CA THR A 73 -4.00 5.38 13.19
C THR A 73 -5.38 5.23 12.55
N ASP A 74 -5.92 4.04 12.58
CA ASP A 74 -7.27 3.74 12.09
C ASP A 74 -7.49 4.01 10.61
N SER A 75 -6.42 4.09 9.83
CA SER A 75 -6.56 4.25 8.40
C SER A 75 -6.90 2.91 7.75
N PRO A 76 -7.84 2.88 6.81
CA PRO A 76 -8.17 1.63 6.13
C PRO A 76 -6.99 1.13 5.29
N LYS A 77 -6.72 -0.15 5.39
CA LYS A 77 -5.69 -0.80 4.57
C LYS A 77 -6.20 -0.89 3.15
N VAL A 78 -5.37 -0.51 2.20
CA VAL A 78 -5.74 -0.55 0.79
C VAL A 78 -4.89 -1.52 -0.02
N ALA A 79 -3.73 -1.94 0.48
CA ALA A 79 -2.89 -2.90 -0.21
C ALA A 79 -1.90 -3.54 0.75
N VAL A 80 -1.49 -4.77 0.43
CA VAL A 80 -0.42 -5.47 1.13
C VAL A 80 0.54 -5.99 0.08
N GLY A 81 1.81 -5.65 0.23
CA GLY A 81 2.84 -6.07 -0.70
C GLY A 81 3.86 -6.98 -0.05
N ARG A 82 4.73 -7.54 -0.87
CA ARG A 82 5.76 -8.47 -0.41
C ARG A 82 7.14 -7.93 -0.66
N PHE A 83 8.04 -8.24 0.27
CA PHE A 83 9.46 -7.95 0.11
C PHE A 83 10.00 -8.65 -1.14
N TYR A 84 10.70 -7.89 -1.95
CA TYR A 84 11.30 -8.40 -3.17
C TYR A 84 12.82 -8.56 -3.02
N ARG A 85 13.51 -7.51 -2.57
CA ARG A 85 14.97 -7.54 -2.40
C ARG A 85 15.45 -6.34 -1.58
N SER A 86 16.69 -6.42 -1.12
CA SER A 86 17.39 -5.27 -0.54
C SER A 86 18.76 -5.12 -1.17
N ARG A 87 19.25 -3.88 -1.21
CA ARG A 87 20.57 -3.53 -1.74
C ARG A 87 21.21 -2.45 -0.91
N LEU A 88 22.54 -2.50 -0.85
CA LEU A 88 23.31 -1.42 -0.27
C LEU A 88 23.78 -0.50 -1.41
N ARG A 89 23.47 0.78 -1.29
CA ARG A 89 23.90 1.76 -2.25
C ARG A 89 24.35 3.01 -1.51
N ASP A 90 25.62 3.37 -1.65
CA ASP A 90 26.15 4.61 -1.09
C ASP A 90 25.85 4.76 0.40
N GLY A 91 25.99 3.69 1.16
CA GLY A 91 25.75 3.72 2.60
C GLY A 91 24.28 3.71 3.00
N VAL A 92 23.39 3.44 2.07
CA VAL A 92 21.95 3.38 2.33
C VAL A 92 21.44 1.96 2.04
N CYS A 93 20.63 1.43 2.92
CA CYS A 93 19.94 0.17 2.66
C CYS A 93 18.64 0.47 1.94
N GLU A 94 18.51 -0.03 0.72
CA GLU A 94 17.29 0.15 -0.08
C GLU A 94 16.56 -1.17 -0.18
N ALA A 95 15.37 -1.23 0.37
CA ALA A 95 14.51 -2.40 0.27
C ALA A 95 13.36 -2.12 -0.71
N LEU A 96 13.00 -3.12 -1.46
CA LEU A 96 11.94 -2.99 -2.47
C LEU A 96 10.83 -3.98 -2.17
N TYR A 97 9.61 -3.47 -2.15
CA TYR A 97 8.38 -4.26 -2.03
C TYR A 97 7.54 -4.05 -3.28
N ILE A 98 6.81 -5.08 -3.67
CA ILE A 98 5.93 -5.02 -4.84
C ILE A 98 4.52 -5.38 -4.42
N THR A 99 3.56 -4.64 -4.91
CA THR A 99 2.15 -4.88 -4.64
C THR A 99 1.28 -4.37 -5.78
N SER A 100 -0.01 -4.62 -5.69
CA SER A 100 -1.03 -3.92 -6.47
C SER A 100 -1.78 -3.01 -5.50
N ALA A 101 -1.96 -1.78 -5.88
CA ALA A 101 -2.63 -0.79 -5.03
C ALA A 101 -3.44 0.19 -5.90
N PRO A 102 -4.45 0.84 -5.33
CA PRO A 102 -5.15 1.89 -6.07
C PRO A 102 -4.21 3.08 -6.29
N ILE A 103 -4.49 3.89 -7.29
CA ILE A 103 -3.72 5.11 -7.52
C ILE A 103 -4.17 6.14 -6.50
N LYS A 104 -3.25 6.56 -5.65
CA LYS A 104 -3.49 7.56 -4.59
C LYS A 104 -2.35 8.55 -4.57
N PRO A 105 -2.60 9.80 -4.20
CA PRO A 105 -1.52 10.79 -4.09
C PRO A 105 -0.56 10.50 -2.93
N THR A 106 -1.05 9.86 -1.87
CA THR A 106 -0.22 9.51 -0.70
C THR A 106 -0.68 8.19 -0.11
N PHE A 107 0.24 7.56 0.62
CA PHE A 107 -0.06 6.36 1.42
C PHE A 107 0.62 6.46 2.78
N ASN A 108 0.01 5.86 3.79
CA ASN A 108 0.72 5.54 5.01
C ASN A 108 1.33 4.15 4.83
N VAL A 109 2.55 3.95 5.30
CA VAL A 109 3.34 2.74 5.05
C VAL A 109 3.76 2.12 6.36
N GLN A 110 3.50 0.84 6.55
CA GLN A 110 3.94 0.09 7.71
C GLN A 110 4.49 -1.25 7.26
N PHE A 111 5.52 -1.74 7.92
CA PHE A 111 6.14 -3.02 7.59
C PHE A 111 5.76 -4.06 8.63
N ALA A 112 5.47 -5.27 8.18
CA ALA A 112 5.15 -6.39 9.04
C ALA A 112 6.16 -7.50 8.76
N GLY A 113 6.91 -7.90 9.77
CA GLY A 113 7.92 -8.95 9.63
C GLY A 113 7.33 -10.34 9.53
N PRO A 114 8.19 -11.32 9.22
CA PRO A 114 7.74 -12.71 9.05
C PRO A 114 7.08 -13.30 10.29
N GLY A 115 7.46 -12.84 11.46
CA GLY A 115 6.89 -13.31 12.72
C GLY A 115 5.72 -12.45 13.21
N GLY A 116 5.27 -11.49 12.43
CA GLY A 116 4.16 -10.62 12.82
C GLY A 116 4.58 -9.33 13.51
N GLU A 117 5.89 -9.09 13.68
CA GLU A 117 6.35 -7.85 14.30
C GLU A 117 6.07 -6.68 13.37
N LEU A 118 5.69 -5.56 13.94
CA LEU A 118 5.31 -4.37 13.18
C LEU A 118 6.29 -3.24 13.38
N SER A 119 6.58 -2.52 12.31
CA SER A 119 7.31 -1.26 12.38
C SER A 119 6.36 -0.13 12.77
N PRO A 120 6.90 1.05 13.10
CA PRO A 120 6.06 2.25 13.14
C PRO A 120 5.41 2.48 11.76
N THR A 121 4.39 3.31 11.73
CA THR A 121 3.75 3.72 10.49
C THR A 121 4.39 5.02 10.01
N PHE A 122 4.74 5.07 8.73
CA PHE A 122 5.38 6.22 8.10
C PHE A 122 4.40 6.85 7.12
N GLY A 123 4.27 8.16 7.16
CA GLY A 123 3.41 8.85 6.22
C GLY A 123 2.76 10.09 6.79
N PRO A 124 1.99 10.75 5.93
CA PRO A 124 1.68 10.34 4.55
C PRO A 124 2.90 10.42 3.63
N THR A 125 3.07 9.42 2.82
CA THR A 125 4.19 9.32 1.88
C THR A 125 3.67 9.53 0.46
N PRO A 126 4.25 10.47 -0.32
CA PRO A 126 3.77 10.72 -1.68
C PRO A 126 4.02 9.52 -2.59
N SER A 127 3.13 9.32 -3.53
CA SER A 127 3.32 8.38 -4.62
C SER A 127 3.59 9.15 -5.91
N GLU A 128 4.33 8.52 -6.81
CA GLU A 128 4.67 9.13 -8.09
C GLU A 128 4.26 8.19 -9.22
N PRO A 129 3.65 8.71 -10.28
CA PRO A 129 3.35 7.88 -11.45
C PRO A 129 4.64 7.55 -12.18
N VAL A 130 4.73 6.36 -12.73
CA VAL A 130 5.85 5.97 -13.58
C VAL A 130 5.35 5.29 -14.84
N THR A 131 6.09 5.47 -15.94
CA THR A 131 5.71 4.91 -17.22
C THR A 131 6.85 4.10 -17.87
N TYR A 132 8.01 4.05 -17.22
CA TYR A 132 9.19 3.45 -17.82
C TYR A 132 9.45 2.01 -17.39
N GLN A 133 8.72 1.50 -16.41
CA GLN A 133 8.90 0.12 -15.94
C GLN A 133 7.66 -0.69 -16.26
N PRO A 134 7.77 -1.74 -17.06
CA PRO A 134 6.62 -2.60 -17.34
C PRO A 134 6.05 -3.18 -16.05
N GLY A 135 4.73 -3.12 -15.92
CA GLY A 135 4.03 -3.67 -14.76
C GLY A 135 4.02 -2.79 -13.53
N ILE A 136 4.77 -1.70 -13.51
CA ILE A 136 4.80 -0.75 -12.38
C ILE A 136 4.30 0.61 -12.88
N GLU A 137 3.24 1.09 -12.30
CA GLU A 137 2.62 2.35 -12.70
C GLU A 137 2.72 3.44 -11.64
N GLN A 138 3.05 3.10 -10.40
CA GLN A 138 3.34 4.10 -9.37
C GLN A 138 4.43 3.62 -8.42
N ILE A 139 5.14 4.56 -7.85
CA ILE A 139 6.22 4.31 -6.90
C ILE A 139 5.95 5.11 -5.63
N VAL A 140 6.16 4.46 -4.49
CA VAL A 140 6.10 5.09 -3.17
C VAL A 140 7.52 5.02 -2.60
N ARG A 141 8.10 6.16 -2.23
CA ARG A 141 9.46 6.21 -1.68
C ARG A 141 9.40 6.62 -0.21
N VAL A 142 9.89 5.74 0.65
CA VAL A 142 9.91 5.97 2.09
C VAL A 142 11.36 6.20 2.50
N GLY A 143 11.66 7.39 3.00
CA GLY A 143 12.99 7.71 3.52
C GLY A 143 12.96 7.67 5.05
N ILE A 144 13.85 6.91 5.63
CA ILE A 144 13.88 6.71 7.09
C ILE A 144 15.30 6.92 7.62
#